data_a522d1478d17f134966a899cf224cfa9
#
_entry.id   a522d1478d17f134966a899cf224cfa9
#
_cell.length_a   1.000
_cell.length_b   1.000
_cell.length_c   1.000
_cell.angle_alpha   90.00
_cell.angle_beta   90.00
_cell.angle_gamma   90.00
#
_symmetry.space_group_name_H-M   'P 1'
#
loop_
_entity.id
_entity.type
_entity.pdbx_description
1 polymer ?
#
loop_
_entity_poly.entity_id
_entity_poly.type
_entity_poly.pdbx_seq_one_letter_code
_entity_poly.pdbx_strand_id
1 'polypeptide(L)'
;MKIQLQAPRDEGAAWQKALAAALPGATIAVWPETSTDPDYALVWKPPPELFARVRPARAIFNLGAGVEVLLSTPSLPEGVPIIRLEDAGMAVQMAEYVTLAVLSAYRETAAYSAQQREGLWQPRPRLAKAEFGVGILGFGVLGQAVATDLARFGFPLSAWSKTRKDVPGVRSFSGQAELFVFLASARVLVCFLPSTRETRDLLNRATLSRLPRGAWLVNVARGPIVVDDDLIALLDEGHLAGATLDVFREEPLPQGHPFWHHPRITLTPHTSAVTVVEDSIAQVVDKIRRLERGEPVTGVVDRARGY
;
A
#
# COMPACT_ATOMS: atom_id res chain seq x y z
N MET A 1 -23.18 -4.00 23.00
CA MET A 1 -21.90 -4.22 22.29
C MET A 1 -20.87 -3.28 22.88
N LYS A 2 -19.70 -3.81 23.24
CA LYS A 2 -18.58 -3.04 23.78
C LYS A 2 -17.43 -3.01 22.76
N ILE A 3 -16.85 -1.84 22.55
CA ILE A 3 -15.79 -1.62 21.59
C ILE A 3 -14.60 -0.95 22.28
N GLN A 4 -13.41 -1.52 22.12
CA GLN A 4 -12.15 -0.85 22.42
C GLN A 4 -11.65 -0.15 21.17
N LEU A 5 -11.37 1.13 21.25
CA LEU A 5 -10.84 1.93 20.15
C LEU A 5 -9.43 2.41 20.46
N GLN A 6 -8.52 2.20 19.53
CA GLN A 6 -7.22 2.86 19.46
C GLN A 6 -7.07 3.40 18.02
N ALA A 7 -7.47 4.64 17.83
CA ALA A 7 -7.54 5.30 16.53
C ALA A 7 -6.17 5.78 16.02
N PRO A 8 -6.03 6.07 14.71
CA PRO A 8 -4.86 6.73 14.16
C PRO A 8 -4.66 8.13 14.77
N ARG A 9 -3.40 8.48 15.06
CA ARG A 9 -3.02 9.83 15.55
C ARG A 9 -3.90 10.29 16.73
N ASP A 10 -4.24 11.57 16.78
CA ASP A 10 -5.10 12.16 17.82
C ASP A 10 -6.60 12.19 17.41
N GLU A 11 -7.01 11.27 16.54
CA GLU A 11 -8.35 11.24 15.96
C GLU A 11 -9.39 10.48 16.80
N GLY A 12 -9.01 10.00 17.99
CA GLY A 12 -9.85 9.15 18.83
C GLY A 12 -11.26 9.69 19.08
N ALA A 13 -11.39 10.99 19.34
CA ALA A 13 -12.69 11.62 19.58
C ALA A 13 -13.58 11.65 18.31
N ALA A 14 -12.99 11.89 17.14
CA ALA A 14 -13.73 11.89 15.87
C ALA A 14 -14.24 10.47 15.54
N TRP A 15 -13.36 9.48 15.68
CA TRP A 15 -13.71 8.07 15.50
C TRP A 15 -14.80 7.62 16.49
N GLN A 16 -14.66 7.97 17.76
CA GLN A 16 -15.65 7.63 18.80
C GLN A 16 -17.03 8.21 18.48
N LYS A 17 -17.08 9.50 18.11
CA LYS A 17 -18.33 10.19 17.75
C LYS A 17 -19.01 9.53 16.54
N ALA A 18 -18.24 9.24 15.50
CA ALA A 18 -18.77 8.65 14.28
C ALA A 18 -19.22 7.19 14.48
N LEU A 19 -18.48 6.39 15.25
CA LEU A 19 -18.88 5.03 15.63
C LEU A 19 -20.14 5.03 16.50
N ALA A 20 -20.25 5.93 17.48
CA ALA A 20 -21.44 6.04 18.33
C ALA A 20 -22.70 6.40 17.53
N ALA A 21 -22.57 7.27 16.52
CA ALA A 21 -23.66 7.61 15.61
C ALA A 21 -24.07 6.42 14.72
N ALA A 22 -23.10 5.64 14.23
CA ALA A 22 -23.34 4.51 13.32
C ALA A 22 -23.76 3.21 14.04
N LEU A 23 -23.43 3.06 15.33
CA LEU A 23 -23.78 1.92 16.18
C LEU A 23 -24.47 2.40 17.47
N PRO A 24 -25.74 2.83 17.40
CA PRO A 24 -26.48 3.26 18.57
C PRO A 24 -26.53 2.18 19.66
N GLY A 25 -26.20 2.55 20.91
CA GLY A 25 -26.16 1.63 22.05
C GLY A 25 -24.83 0.87 22.22
N ALA A 26 -23.82 1.10 21.37
CA ALA A 26 -22.47 0.62 21.62
C ALA A 26 -21.76 1.46 22.69
N THR A 27 -21.06 0.81 23.61
CA THR A 27 -20.15 1.45 24.56
C THR A 27 -18.74 1.44 23.96
N ILE A 28 -18.14 2.63 23.74
CA ILE A 28 -16.85 2.77 23.08
C ILE A 28 -15.85 3.39 24.07
N ALA A 29 -14.87 2.62 24.48
CA ALA A 29 -13.74 3.09 25.27
C ALA A 29 -12.57 3.44 24.35
N VAL A 30 -12.03 4.65 24.46
CA VAL A 30 -10.88 5.12 23.68
C VAL A 30 -9.63 4.97 24.52
N TRP A 31 -8.62 4.29 23.99
CA TRP A 31 -7.32 4.16 24.64
C TRP A 31 -6.75 5.53 25.05
N PRO A 32 -6.18 5.70 26.26
CA PRO A 32 -5.79 4.67 27.24
C PRO A 32 -6.88 4.15 28.18
N GLU A 33 -8.12 4.62 28.08
CA GLU A 33 -9.23 3.99 28.77
C GLU A 33 -9.48 2.60 28.19
N THR A 34 -9.74 1.62 29.07
CA THR A 34 -9.93 0.23 28.66
C THR A 34 -11.36 -0.24 28.91
N SER A 35 -11.92 -0.90 27.91
CA SER A 35 -13.18 -1.64 28.05
C SER A 35 -12.92 -2.98 28.75
N THR A 36 -13.74 -3.34 29.71
CA THR A 36 -13.74 -4.69 30.30
C THR A 36 -14.46 -5.63 29.36
N ASP A 37 -13.78 -6.68 28.88
CA ASP A 37 -14.30 -7.71 27.97
C ASP A 37 -15.04 -7.09 26.76
N PRO A 38 -14.32 -6.37 25.89
CA PRO A 38 -14.93 -5.82 24.68
C PRO A 38 -15.31 -6.94 23.69
N ASP A 39 -16.40 -6.74 22.95
CA ASP A 39 -16.75 -7.61 21.83
C ASP A 39 -15.75 -7.45 20.69
N TYR A 40 -15.36 -6.20 20.42
CA TYR A 40 -14.47 -5.82 19.31
C TYR A 40 -13.35 -4.89 19.78
N ALA A 41 -12.19 -5.01 19.14
CA ALA A 41 -11.14 -4.01 19.22
C ALA A 41 -10.89 -3.41 17.82
N LEU A 42 -10.91 -2.08 17.71
CA LEU A 42 -10.59 -1.33 16.52
C LEU A 42 -9.26 -0.63 16.76
N VAL A 43 -8.20 -0.99 16.01
CA VAL A 43 -6.84 -0.59 16.36
C VAL A 43 -6.03 -0.13 15.16
N TRP A 44 -5.22 0.91 15.36
CA TRP A 44 -4.21 1.37 14.44
C TRP A 44 -2.84 1.44 15.13
N LYS A 45 -1.89 0.59 14.70
CA LYS A 45 -0.55 0.50 15.31
C LYS A 45 -0.64 0.48 16.84
N PRO A 46 -1.31 -0.53 17.44
CA PRO A 46 -1.60 -0.53 18.87
C PRO A 46 -0.30 -0.54 19.70
N PRO A 47 -0.28 0.14 20.86
CA PRO A 47 0.87 0.07 21.75
C PRO A 47 1.02 -1.35 22.31
N PRO A 48 2.25 -1.78 22.67
CA PRO A 48 2.55 -3.14 23.09
C PRO A 48 1.68 -3.66 24.24
N GLU A 49 1.29 -2.77 25.15
CA GLU A 49 0.51 -3.09 26.35
C GLU A 49 -0.99 -3.21 26.12
N LEU A 50 -1.51 -2.80 24.97
CA LEU A 50 -2.96 -2.79 24.74
C LEU A 50 -3.57 -4.18 24.95
N PHE A 51 -3.06 -5.19 24.27
CA PHE A 51 -3.62 -6.54 24.35
C PHE A 51 -3.22 -7.32 25.62
N ALA A 52 -2.31 -6.79 26.44
CA ALA A 52 -2.11 -7.28 27.79
C ALA A 52 -3.28 -6.90 28.72
N ARG A 53 -3.97 -5.78 28.41
CA ARG A 53 -5.07 -5.23 29.21
C ARG A 53 -6.46 -5.45 28.60
N VAL A 54 -6.54 -5.68 27.29
CA VAL A 54 -7.79 -5.77 26.52
C VAL A 54 -7.83 -7.07 25.73
N ARG A 55 -8.88 -7.86 25.92
CA ARG A 55 -9.07 -9.13 25.21
C ARG A 55 -10.42 -9.15 24.51
N PRO A 56 -10.49 -8.76 23.23
CA PRO A 56 -11.74 -8.77 22.47
C PRO A 56 -12.23 -10.20 22.25
N ALA A 57 -13.55 -10.39 22.36
CA ALA A 57 -14.14 -11.72 22.28
C ALA A 57 -14.43 -12.19 20.84
N ARG A 58 -14.70 -11.26 19.89
CA ARG A 58 -15.23 -11.60 18.57
C ARG A 58 -14.28 -11.30 17.42
N ALA A 59 -13.74 -10.08 17.34
CA ALA A 59 -12.77 -9.72 16.31
C ALA A 59 -11.91 -8.52 16.69
N ILE A 60 -10.76 -8.43 16.01
CA ILE A 60 -9.86 -7.28 16.02
C ILE A 60 -9.91 -6.66 14.62
N PHE A 61 -10.33 -5.41 14.52
CA PHE A 61 -10.28 -4.64 13.27
C PHE A 61 -8.98 -3.84 13.21
N ASN A 62 -8.18 -4.07 12.18
CA ASN A 62 -7.04 -3.22 11.85
C ASN A 62 -7.53 -2.04 11.01
N LEU A 63 -7.36 -0.81 11.52
CA LEU A 63 -7.82 0.42 10.87
C LEU A 63 -6.88 0.88 9.76
N GLY A 64 -6.48 -0.05 8.91
CA GLY A 64 -5.64 0.16 7.73
C GLY A 64 -5.51 -1.11 6.90
N ALA A 65 -4.93 -0.99 5.71
CA ALA A 65 -4.73 -2.11 4.80
C ALA A 65 -3.58 -3.04 5.22
N GLY A 66 -2.48 -2.48 5.74
CA GLY A 66 -1.31 -3.23 6.20
C GLY A 66 -1.47 -3.69 7.64
N VAL A 67 -1.12 -4.93 7.93
CA VAL A 67 -1.34 -5.57 9.23
C VAL A 67 -0.04 -5.95 9.96
N GLU A 68 1.10 -5.61 9.40
CA GLU A 68 2.42 -6.05 9.86
C GLU A 68 2.69 -5.65 11.31
N VAL A 69 2.39 -4.40 11.67
CA VAL A 69 2.57 -3.87 13.03
C VAL A 69 1.64 -4.59 14.01
N LEU A 70 0.37 -4.80 13.62
CA LEU A 70 -0.59 -5.51 14.47
C LEU A 70 -0.15 -6.96 14.72
N LEU A 71 0.29 -7.66 13.67
CA LEU A 71 0.74 -9.06 13.78
C LEU A 71 2.01 -9.21 14.63
N SER A 72 2.85 -8.17 14.72
CA SER A 72 4.04 -8.14 15.56
C SER A 72 3.79 -7.63 16.99
N THR A 73 2.56 -7.21 17.31
CA THR A 73 2.23 -6.66 18.63
C THR A 73 2.29 -7.76 19.69
N PRO A 74 3.07 -7.58 20.77
CA PRO A 74 3.09 -8.51 21.89
C PRO A 74 1.71 -8.73 22.49
N SER A 75 1.45 -9.93 23.01
CA SER A 75 0.18 -10.30 23.65
C SER A 75 -1.05 -10.22 22.74
N LEU A 76 -0.85 -10.16 21.40
CA LEU A 76 -1.96 -10.24 20.44
C LEU A 76 -2.75 -11.54 20.68
N PRO A 77 -4.08 -11.48 20.95
CA PRO A 77 -4.86 -12.66 21.27
C PRO A 77 -4.82 -13.73 20.18
N GLU A 78 -4.49 -14.96 20.55
CA GLU A 78 -4.60 -16.11 19.65
C GLU A 78 -6.08 -16.49 19.45
N GLY A 79 -6.43 -17.02 18.28
CA GLY A 79 -7.79 -17.49 17.97
C GLY A 79 -8.82 -16.41 17.70
N VAL A 80 -8.54 -15.13 18.01
CA VAL A 80 -9.44 -14.03 17.65
C VAL A 80 -9.17 -13.61 16.19
N PRO A 81 -10.19 -13.60 15.30
CA PRO A 81 -10.00 -13.18 13.92
C PRO A 81 -9.56 -11.72 13.83
N ILE A 82 -8.61 -11.46 12.92
CA ILE A 82 -8.18 -10.12 12.57
C ILE A 82 -8.82 -9.77 11.23
N ILE A 83 -9.42 -8.60 11.14
CA ILE A 83 -10.09 -8.10 9.94
C ILE A 83 -9.47 -6.75 9.60
N ARG A 84 -8.95 -6.63 8.37
CA ARG A 84 -8.36 -5.38 7.89
C ARG A 84 -9.33 -4.55 7.08
N LEU A 85 -9.06 -3.27 6.97
CA LEU A 85 -9.66 -2.43 5.93
C LEU A 85 -9.08 -2.83 4.57
N GLU A 86 -9.93 -2.82 3.53
CA GLU A 86 -9.52 -3.23 2.19
C GLU A 86 -9.35 -2.04 1.25
N ASP A 87 -10.31 -1.15 1.22
CA ASP A 87 -10.27 0.09 0.46
C ASP A 87 -10.41 1.29 1.42
N ALA A 88 -11.58 1.48 1.99
CA ALA A 88 -11.88 2.58 2.93
C ALA A 88 -11.45 3.96 2.39
N GLY A 89 -11.77 4.25 1.13
CA GLY A 89 -11.44 5.52 0.45
C GLY A 89 -10.00 5.63 -0.05
N MET A 90 -9.17 4.58 0.13
CA MET A 90 -7.78 4.58 -0.32
C MET A 90 -7.62 4.33 -1.82
N ALA A 91 -8.55 3.62 -2.47
CA ALA A 91 -8.41 3.22 -3.86
C ALA A 91 -8.34 4.42 -4.81
N VAL A 92 -9.18 5.42 -4.60
CA VAL A 92 -9.20 6.65 -5.41
C VAL A 92 -7.88 7.42 -5.24
N GLN A 93 -7.46 7.66 -4.00
CA GLN A 93 -6.21 8.37 -3.70
C GLN A 93 -5.00 7.65 -4.30
N MET A 94 -4.95 6.33 -4.17
CA MET A 94 -3.89 5.50 -4.71
C MET A 94 -3.86 5.54 -6.24
N ALA A 95 -5.03 5.54 -6.89
CA ALA A 95 -5.14 5.68 -8.33
C ALA A 95 -4.67 7.06 -8.81
N GLU A 96 -5.00 8.12 -8.10
CA GLU A 96 -4.52 9.49 -8.38
C GLU A 96 -2.99 9.58 -8.26
N TYR A 97 -2.44 9.10 -7.14
CA TYR A 97 -1.01 9.15 -6.88
C TYR A 97 -0.20 8.36 -7.92
N VAL A 98 -0.60 7.12 -8.20
CA VAL A 98 0.09 6.27 -9.18
C VAL A 98 -0.09 6.81 -10.60
N THR A 99 -1.26 7.33 -10.95
CA THR A 99 -1.48 7.97 -12.25
C THR A 99 -0.54 9.17 -12.44
N LEU A 100 -0.40 10.02 -11.43
CA LEU A 100 0.56 11.13 -11.46
C LEU A 100 1.99 10.61 -11.67
N ALA A 101 2.41 9.59 -10.94
CA ALA A 101 3.75 9.01 -11.07
C ALA A 101 3.99 8.42 -12.47
N VAL A 102 3.03 7.64 -13.01
CA VAL A 102 3.11 7.04 -14.35
C VAL A 102 3.14 8.13 -15.44
N LEU A 103 2.28 9.13 -15.35
CA LEU A 103 2.25 10.25 -16.31
C LEU A 103 3.53 11.09 -16.22
N SER A 104 4.06 11.32 -15.03
CA SER A 104 5.33 12.04 -14.81
C SER A 104 6.50 11.30 -15.46
N ALA A 105 6.56 9.97 -15.30
CA ALA A 105 7.56 9.13 -15.96
C ALA A 105 7.40 9.14 -17.49
N TYR A 106 6.16 8.98 -18.01
CA TYR A 106 5.87 8.99 -19.44
C TYR A 106 6.17 10.33 -20.10
N ARG A 107 5.89 11.44 -19.41
CA ARG A 107 6.12 12.82 -19.91
C ARG A 107 7.52 13.33 -19.58
N GLU A 108 8.35 12.50 -18.95
CA GLU A 108 9.75 12.83 -18.59
C GLU A 108 9.87 14.15 -17.81
N THR A 109 8.93 14.42 -16.89
CA THR A 109 8.86 15.70 -16.15
C THR A 109 10.12 15.98 -15.34
N ALA A 110 10.77 14.95 -14.77
CA ALA A 110 12.01 15.10 -14.04
C ALA A 110 13.16 15.60 -14.94
N ALA A 111 13.25 15.09 -16.18
CA ALA A 111 14.26 15.55 -17.14
C ALA A 111 14.02 17.01 -17.57
N TYR A 112 12.76 17.39 -17.81
CA TYR A 112 12.42 18.79 -18.13
C TYR A 112 12.64 19.72 -16.93
N SER A 113 12.41 19.26 -15.70
CA SER A 113 12.73 20.04 -14.49
C SER A 113 14.24 20.26 -14.34
N ALA A 114 15.07 19.27 -14.73
CA ALA A 114 16.52 19.44 -14.77
C ALA A 114 16.92 20.48 -15.85
N GLN A 115 16.42 20.36 -17.07
CA GLN A 115 16.65 21.33 -18.16
C GLN A 115 16.22 22.73 -17.76
N GLN A 116 15.08 22.88 -17.09
CA GLN A 116 14.61 24.17 -16.59
C GLN A 116 15.62 24.84 -15.63
N ARG A 117 16.22 24.07 -14.72
CA ARG A 117 17.24 24.60 -13.81
C ARG A 117 18.52 25.03 -14.53
N GLU A 118 18.81 24.42 -15.65
CA GLU A 118 19.97 24.72 -16.50
C GLU A 118 19.67 25.76 -17.60
N GLY A 119 18.43 26.26 -17.69
CA GLY A 119 18.02 27.18 -18.74
C GLY A 119 18.00 26.56 -20.15
N LEU A 120 17.88 25.24 -20.26
CA LEU A 120 17.92 24.52 -21.53
C LEU A 120 16.50 24.39 -22.13
N TRP A 121 16.34 24.88 -23.37
CA TRP A 121 15.13 24.72 -24.18
C TRP A 121 15.35 23.64 -25.23
N GLN A 122 15.25 22.36 -24.83
CA GLN A 122 15.49 21.24 -25.72
C GLN A 122 14.37 20.19 -25.62
N PRO A 123 13.55 20.04 -26.66
CA PRO A 123 12.55 18.97 -26.71
C PRO A 123 13.20 17.59 -26.69
N ARG A 124 12.63 16.67 -25.95
CA ARG A 124 13.03 15.25 -25.91
C ARG A 124 12.20 14.42 -26.89
N PRO A 125 12.75 13.33 -27.43
CA PRO A 125 12.00 12.43 -28.30
C PRO A 125 10.75 11.88 -27.59
N ARG A 126 9.63 11.85 -28.30
CA ARG A 126 8.38 11.32 -27.75
C ARG A 126 8.45 9.80 -27.62
N LEU A 127 8.18 9.29 -26.44
CA LEU A 127 8.02 7.86 -26.22
C LEU A 127 6.74 7.33 -26.84
N ALA A 128 6.82 6.22 -27.57
CA ALA A 128 5.64 5.55 -28.10
C ALA A 128 4.84 4.92 -26.95
N LYS A 129 3.57 5.24 -26.86
CA LYS A 129 2.72 4.75 -25.76
C LYS A 129 2.61 3.23 -25.78
N ALA A 130 2.58 2.59 -26.95
CA ALA A 130 2.53 1.14 -27.09
C ALA A 130 3.75 0.42 -26.51
N GLU A 131 4.89 1.11 -26.37
CA GLU A 131 6.13 0.60 -25.79
C GLU A 131 6.27 0.96 -24.30
N PHE A 132 5.33 1.73 -23.77
CA PHE A 132 5.34 2.20 -22.38
C PHE A 132 4.44 1.34 -21.51
N GLY A 133 4.80 0.04 -21.35
CA GLY A 133 4.07 -0.91 -20.52
C GLY A 133 4.09 -0.53 -19.03
N VAL A 134 2.92 -0.57 -18.39
CA VAL A 134 2.80 -0.40 -16.92
C VAL A 134 2.54 -1.75 -16.29
N GLY A 135 3.45 -2.20 -15.44
CA GLY A 135 3.36 -3.45 -14.70
C GLY A 135 2.94 -3.20 -13.25
N ILE A 136 1.90 -3.89 -12.81
CA ILE A 136 1.37 -3.81 -11.44
C ILE A 136 1.79 -5.06 -10.67
N LEU A 137 2.72 -4.92 -9.76
CA LEU A 137 3.24 -6.00 -8.91
C LEU A 137 2.44 -6.07 -7.61
N GLY A 138 1.51 -7.02 -7.52
CA GLY A 138 0.51 -7.10 -6.47
C GLY A 138 -0.86 -6.60 -6.95
N PHE A 139 -1.72 -7.54 -7.40
CA PHE A 139 -2.98 -7.21 -8.08
C PHE A 139 -4.19 -7.49 -7.17
N GLY A 140 -4.16 -6.90 -5.95
CA GLY A 140 -5.27 -6.86 -4.99
C GLY A 140 -6.29 -5.78 -5.32
N VAL A 141 -7.11 -5.37 -4.34
CA VAL A 141 -8.15 -4.33 -4.49
C VAL A 141 -7.56 -3.02 -5.03
N LEU A 142 -6.51 -2.49 -4.40
CA LEU A 142 -5.88 -1.22 -4.80
C LEU A 142 -5.21 -1.33 -6.17
N GLY A 143 -4.49 -2.43 -6.46
CA GLY A 143 -3.86 -2.62 -7.76
C GLY A 143 -4.86 -2.72 -8.92
N GLN A 144 -6.04 -3.30 -8.68
CA GLN A 144 -7.12 -3.36 -9.67
C GLN A 144 -7.76 -1.98 -9.90
N ALA A 145 -7.98 -1.20 -8.84
CA ALA A 145 -8.49 0.17 -8.96
C ALA A 145 -7.54 1.04 -9.80
N VAL A 146 -6.24 0.97 -9.52
CA VAL A 146 -5.21 1.68 -10.30
C VAL A 146 -5.20 1.23 -11.77
N ALA A 147 -5.34 -0.08 -12.05
CA ALA A 147 -5.41 -0.57 -13.44
C ALA A 147 -6.64 0.00 -14.17
N THR A 148 -7.79 0.07 -13.50
CA THR A 148 -9.03 0.63 -14.05
C THR A 148 -8.83 2.09 -14.43
N ASP A 149 -8.20 2.90 -13.58
CA ASP A 149 -7.97 4.30 -13.87
C ASP A 149 -6.89 4.53 -14.95
N LEU A 150 -5.85 3.72 -14.97
CA LEU A 150 -4.81 3.80 -16.00
C LEU A 150 -5.28 3.35 -17.37
N ALA A 151 -6.29 2.49 -17.47
CA ALA A 151 -6.83 1.98 -18.73
C ALA A 151 -7.28 3.11 -19.69
N ARG A 152 -7.85 4.21 -19.15
CA ARG A 152 -8.28 5.38 -19.94
C ARG A 152 -7.14 6.08 -20.68
N PHE A 153 -5.91 5.92 -20.22
CA PHE A 153 -4.74 6.53 -20.87
C PHE A 153 -4.19 5.68 -22.04
N GLY A 154 -4.64 4.43 -22.18
CA GLY A 154 -4.26 3.53 -23.28
C GLY A 154 -2.81 3.03 -23.20
N PHE A 155 -2.25 2.90 -22.00
CA PHE A 155 -0.99 2.18 -21.78
C PHE A 155 -1.23 0.67 -21.84
N PRO A 156 -0.28 -0.13 -22.36
CA PRO A 156 -0.30 -1.58 -22.16
C PRO A 156 -0.20 -1.90 -20.67
N LEU A 157 -1.23 -2.56 -20.11
CA LEU A 157 -1.25 -2.92 -18.69
C LEU A 157 -0.93 -4.40 -18.51
N SER A 158 -0.07 -4.68 -17.53
CA SER A 158 0.23 -6.02 -17.07
C SER A 158 0.17 -6.08 -15.54
N ALA A 159 -0.17 -7.24 -14.99
CA ALA A 159 -0.23 -7.42 -13.56
C ALA A 159 0.33 -8.77 -13.15
N TRP A 160 1.00 -8.80 -11.99
CA TRP A 160 1.48 -10.03 -11.36
C TRP A 160 0.88 -10.19 -9.97
N SER A 161 0.44 -11.40 -9.65
CA SER A 161 -0.02 -11.77 -8.32
C SER A 161 0.23 -13.26 -8.04
N LYS A 162 0.14 -13.67 -6.77
CA LYS A 162 0.39 -15.08 -6.36
C LYS A 162 -0.56 -16.04 -7.09
N THR A 163 -1.81 -15.64 -7.31
CA THR A 163 -2.82 -16.38 -8.07
C THR A 163 -3.24 -15.55 -9.28
N ARG A 164 -3.34 -16.18 -10.45
CA ARG A 164 -3.77 -15.52 -11.69
C ARG A 164 -5.15 -14.88 -11.51
N LYS A 165 -5.30 -13.67 -12.05
CA LYS A 165 -6.57 -12.95 -12.10
C LYS A 165 -6.89 -12.59 -13.53
N ASP A 166 -8.13 -12.81 -13.93
CA ASP A 166 -8.61 -12.42 -15.23
C ASP A 166 -9.36 -11.09 -15.13
N VAL A 167 -8.72 -10.05 -15.68
CA VAL A 167 -9.28 -8.69 -15.70
C VAL A 167 -9.15 -8.15 -17.12
N PRO A 168 -10.25 -7.76 -17.78
CA PRO A 168 -10.24 -7.26 -19.15
C PRO A 168 -9.24 -6.13 -19.33
N GLY A 169 -8.44 -6.21 -20.41
CA GLY A 169 -7.45 -5.19 -20.75
C GLY A 169 -6.13 -5.25 -19.95
N VAL A 170 -5.97 -6.22 -19.02
CA VAL A 170 -4.75 -6.40 -18.24
C VAL A 170 -4.14 -7.78 -18.54
N ARG A 171 -2.90 -7.80 -19.01
CA ARG A 171 -2.16 -9.07 -19.19
C ARG A 171 -1.75 -9.62 -17.83
N SER A 172 -2.31 -10.76 -17.45
CA SER A 172 -2.10 -11.35 -16.12
C SER A 172 -0.96 -12.35 -16.09
N PHE A 173 -0.12 -12.25 -15.07
CA PHE A 173 0.98 -13.15 -14.74
C PHE A 173 0.84 -13.66 -13.30
N SER A 174 1.35 -14.86 -13.02
CA SER A 174 1.27 -15.43 -11.68
C SER A 174 2.43 -16.38 -11.36
N GLY A 175 2.74 -16.49 -10.07
CA GLY A 175 3.77 -17.39 -9.56
C GLY A 175 5.20 -16.98 -9.93
N GLN A 176 6.17 -17.67 -9.34
CA GLN A 176 7.59 -17.34 -9.48
C GLN A 176 8.11 -17.50 -10.92
N ALA A 177 7.59 -18.49 -11.65
CA ALA A 177 8.05 -18.78 -13.01
C ALA A 177 7.77 -17.63 -14.01
N GLU A 178 6.70 -16.87 -13.81
CA GLU A 178 6.31 -15.78 -14.70
C GLU A 178 6.79 -14.40 -14.24
N LEU A 179 7.39 -14.30 -13.05
CA LEU A 179 7.82 -13.01 -12.49
C LEU A 179 8.80 -12.27 -13.41
N PHE A 180 9.81 -12.95 -13.94
CA PHE A 180 10.82 -12.31 -14.79
C PHE A 180 10.25 -11.89 -16.15
N VAL A 181 9.33 -12.67 -16.71
CA VAL A 181 8.65 -12.32 -17.97
C VAL A 181 7.75 -11.09 -17.76
N PHE A 182 7.07 -11.04 -16.62
CA PHE A 182 6.30 -9.86 -16.21
C PHE A 182 7.19 -8.62 -16.07
N LEU A 183 8.29 -8.71 -15.31
CA LEU A 183 9.21 -7.59 -15.09
C LEU A 183 9.78 -7.06 -16.42
N ALA A 184 10.16 -7.95 -17.34
CA ALA A 184 10.70 -7.57 -18.65
C ALA A 184 9.68 -6.78 -19.53
N SER A 185 8.39 -6.84 -19.22
CA SER A 185 7.35 -6.11 -19.94
C SER A 185 7.01 -4.73 -19.34
N ALA A 186 7.54 -4.41 -18.15
CA ALA A 186 7.16 -3.22 -17.39
C ALA A 186 8.16 -2.07 -17.59
N ARG A 187 7.76 -1.03 -18.33
CA ARG A 187 8.51 0.23 -18.42
C ARG A 187 8.34 1.07 -17.15
N VAL A 188 7.17 0.97 -16.51
CA VAL A 188 6.92 1.45 -15.16
C VAL A 188 6.47 0.26 -14.32
N LEU A 189 7.18 -0.04 -13.25
CA LEU A 189 6.81 -1.05 -12.28
C LEU A 189 6.17 -0.39 -11.06
N VAL A 190 4.90 -0.69 -10.78
CA VAL A 190 4.18 -0.21 -9.60
C VAL A 190 4.04 -1.34 -8.59
N CYS A 191 4.55 -1.17 -7.38
CA CYS A 191 4.53 -2.18 -6.33
C CYS A 191 3.37 -1.97 -5.35
N PHE A 192 2.54 -3.02 -5.17
CA PHE A 192 1.44 -3.13 -4.22
C PHE A 192 1.52 -4.39 -3.34
N LEU A 193 2.67 -5.05 -3.30
CA LEU A 193 2.82 -6.28 -2.52
C LEU A 193 2.74 -5.98 -1.01
N PRO A 194 2.16 -6.88 -0.20
CA PRO A 194 2.30 -6.84 1.25
C PRO A 194 3.76 -7.14 1.64
N SER A 195 4.22 -6.63 2.78
CA SER A 195 5.53 -6.98 3.33
C SER A 195 5.44 -8.32 4.08
N THR A 196 5.96 -9.36 3.47
CA THR A 196 6.01 -10.72 4.02
C THR A 196 7.44 -11.26 3.95
N ARG A 197 7.69 -12.44 4.53
CA ARG A 197 8.98 -13.12 4.38
C ARG A 197 9.35 -13.38 2.92
N GLU A 198 8.35 -13.64 2.06
CA GLU A 198 8.54 -13.94 0.64
C GLU A 198 8.79 -12.69 -0.21
N THR A 199 8.30 -11.52 0.22
CA THR A 199 8.36 -10.26 -0.55
C THR A 199 9.44 -9.31 -0.05
N ARG A 200 10.00 -9.55 1.15
CA ARG A 200 11.15 -8.80 1.65
C ARG A 200 12.32 -8.94 0.69
N ASP A 201 12.94 -7.82 0.35
CA ASP A 201 14.08 -7.74 -0.58
C ASP A 201 13.82 -8.33 -1.97
N LEU A 202 12.54 -8.48 -2.35
CA LEU A 202 12.17 -9.00 -3.67
C LEU A 202 12.67 -8.09 -4.80
N LEU A 203 12.57 -6.77 -4.62
CA LEU A 203 13.04 -5.76 -5.57
C LEU A 203 14.49 -5.42 -5.26
N ASN A 204 15.37 -6.32 -5.64
CA ASN A 204 16.84 -6.23 -5.54
C ASN A 204 17.46 -6.10 -6.93
N ARG A 205 18.81 -6.06 -6.99
CA ARG A 205 19.54 -5.92 -8.25
C ARG A 205 19.15 -6.97 -9.29
N ALA A 206 19.02 -8.23 -8.89
CA ALA A 206 18.72 -9.31 -9.82
C ALA A 206 17.31 -9.19 -10.46
N THR A 207 16.31 -8.74 -9.69
CA THR A 207 14.94 -8.57 -10.18
C THR A 207 14.75 -7.22 -10.88
N LEU A 208 15.28 -6.12 -10.33
CA LEU A 208 15.19 -4.80 -10.93
C LEU A 208 15.95 -4.71 -12.27
N SER A 209 17.04 -5.45 -12.45
CA SER A 209 17.74 -5.54 -13.73
C SER A 209 16.97 -6.30 -14.83
N ARG A 210 15.84 -6.94 -14.49
CA ARG A 210 14.93 -7.54 -15.49
C ARG A 210 14.01 -6.54 -16.14
N LEU A 211 13.83 -5.37 -15.51
CA LEU A 211 13.10 -4.27 -16.14
C LEU A 211 13.83 -3.77 -17.38
N PRO A 212 13.12 -3.26 -18.40
CA PRO A 212 13.77 -2.64 -19.54
C PRO A 212 14.67 -1.47 -19.11
N ARG A 213 15.81 -1.29 -19.80
CA ARG A 213 16.66 -0.12 -19.53
C ARG A 213 15.88 1.18 -19.66
N GLY A 214 16.01 2.07 -18.68
CA GLY A 214 15.26 3.31 -18.57
C GLY A 214 13.86 3.12 -17.96
N ALA A 215 13.60 2.02 -17.29
CA ALA A 215 12.37 1.80 -16.55
C ALA A 215 12.28 2.68 -15.30
N TRP A 216 11.07 2.81 -14.77
CA TRP A 216 10.75 3.57 -13.57
C TRP A 216 10.13 2.67 -12.50
N LEU A 217 10.57 2.81 -11.26
CA LEU A 217 9.97 2.14 -10.11
C LEU A 217 8.99 3.09 -9.40
N VAL A 218 7.80 2.62 -9.07
CA VAL A 218 6.85 3.28 -8.16
C VAL A 218 6.58 2.33 -6.99
N ASN A 219 7.02 2.70 -5.79
CA ASN A 219 6.74 1.89 -4.59
C ASN A 219 5.79 2.63 -3.66
N VAL A 220 4.54 2.17 -3.64
CA VAL A 220 3.45 2.63 -2.76
C VAL A 220 2.98 1.52 -1.82
N ALA A 221 3.78 0.47 -1.70
CA ALA A 221 3.47 -0.71 -0.90
C ALA A 221 4.14 -0.65 0.47
N ARG A 222 5.38 -1.17 0.57
CA ARG A 222 6.20 -1.18 1.80
C ARG A 222 7.68 -1.05 1.44
N GLY A 223 8.43 -0.28 2.24
CA GLY A 223 9.86 -0.06 2.04
C GLY A 223 10.70 -1.34 2.03
N PRO A 224 10.53 -2.27 2.98
CA PRO A 224 11.33 -3.50 3.03
C PRO A 224 11.26 -4.43 1.80
N ILE A 225 10.41 -4.14 0.83
CA ILE A 225 10.34 -4.89 -0.43
C ILE A 225 11.50 -4.52 -1.37
N VAL A 226 12.01 -3.30 -1.27
CA VAL A 226 13.11 -2.78 -2.11
C VAL A 226 14.42 -2.89 -1.34
N VAL A 227 15.51 -3.25 -2.01
CA VAL A 227 16.88 -3.12 -1.49
C VAL A 227 17.42 -1.75 -1.91
N ASP A 228 17.60 -0.86 -0.95
CA ASP A 228 17.89 0.56 -1.19
C ASP A 228 19.22 0.77 -1.95
N ASP A 229 20.29 0.08 -1.55
CA ASP A 229 21.59 0.17 -2.21
C ASP A 229 21.54 -0.32 -3.66
N ASP A 230 20.80 -1.39 -3.93
CA ASP A 230 20.62 -1.92 -5.28
C ASP A 230 19.84 -0.95 -6.17
N LEU A 231 18.80 -0.30 -5.62
CA LEU A 231 18.04 0.73 -6.32
C LEU A 231 18.92 1.91 -6.68
N ILE A 232 19.70 2.43 -5.73
CA ILE A 232 20.63 3.55 -5.95
C ILE A 232 21.63 3.18 -7.05
N ALA A 233 22.27 2.02 -6.95
CA ALA A 233 23.25 1.58 -7.94
C ALA A 233 22.67 1.50 -9.36
N LEU A 234 21.43 0.96 -9.51
CA LEU A 234 20.78 0.86 -10.82
C LEU A 234 20.33 2.22 -11.37
N LEU A 235 20.00 3.17 -10.50
CA LEU A 235 19.74 4.56 -10.89
C LEU A 235 21.02 5.24 -11.36
N ASP A 236 22.13 5.11 -10.63
CA ASP A 236 23.43 5.71 -10.97
C ASP A 236 23.98 5.16 -12.28
N GLU A 237 23.87 3.86 -12.51
CA GLU A 237 24.23 3.18 -13.77
C GLU A 237 23.32 3.57 -14.95
N GLY A 238 22.21 4.26 -14.70
CA GLY A 238 21.20 4.62 -15.69
C GLY A 238 20.48 3.40 -16.26
N HIS A 239 20.45 2.28 -15.54
CA HIS A 239 19.58 1.15 -15.87
C HIS A 239 18.12 1.53 -15.59
N LEU A 240 17.85 2.13 -14.43
CA LEU A 240 16.57 2.77 -14.10
C LEU A 240 16.65 4.26 -14.41
N ALA A 241 15.59 4.81 -15.00
CA ALA A 241 15.47 6.24 -15.27
C ALA A 241 15.08 7.03 -14.02
N GLY A 242 14.35 6.41 -13.09
CA GLY A 242 13.95 7.05 -11.84
C GLY A 242 13.12 6.15 -10.94
N ALA A 243 12.79 6.68 -9.78
CA ALA A 243 11.90 6.04 -8.82
C ALA A 243 10.97 7.08 -8.16
N THR A 244 9.75 6.66 -7.86
CA THR A 244 8.80 7.37 -7.00
C THR A 244 8.54 6.49 -5.78
N LEU A 245 8.91 6.97 -4.60
CA LEU A 245 8.88 6.19 -3.36
C LEU A 245 8.01 6.92 -2.33
N ASP A 246 6.97 6.25 -1.86
CA ASP A 246 6.11 6.76 -0.79
C ASP A 246 6.38 6.06 0.55
N VAL A 247 7.14 4.95 0.51
CA VAL A 247 7.38 4.07 1.66
C VAL A 247 8.86 3.69 1.76
N PHE A 248 9.35 3.51 3.00
CA PHE A 248 10.77 3.33 3.30
C PHE A 248 11.00 2.18 4.28
N ARG A 249 12.23 1.66 4.33
CA ARG A 249 12.63 0.60 5.28
C ARG A 249 12.51 1.05 6.73
N GLU A 250 12.87 2.31 6.96
CA GLU A 250 12.72 3.00 8.23
C GLU A 250 11.85 4.24 8.00
N GLU A 251 10.80 4.39 8.80
CA GLU A 251 9.88 5.52 8.74
C GLU A 251 9.74 6.15 10.14
N PRO A 252 9.98 7.46 10.28
CA PRO A 252 10.37 8.44 9.25
C PRO A 252 11.74 8.15 8.63
N LEU A 253 11.88 8.47 7.32
CA LEU A 253 13.16 8.31 6.60
C LEU A 253 14.26 9.11 7.30
N PRO A 254 15.39 8.49 7.71
CA PRO A 254 16.48 9.18 8.38
C PRO A 254 17.01 10.37 7.57
N GLN A 255 17.34 11.49 8.25
CA GLN A 255 17.76 12.72 7.58
C GLN A 255 19.02 12.57 6.70
N GLY A 256 19.92 11.65 7.05
CA GLY A 256 21.14 11.35 6.26
C GLY A 256 20.93 10.33 5.13
N HIS A 257 19.70 9.86 4.88
CA HIS A 257 19.46 8.82 3.88
C HIS A 257 19.74 9.33 2.47
N PRO A 258 20.47 8.57 1.62
CA PRO A 258 20.84 9.00 0.26
C PRO A 258 19.64 9.39 -0.63
N PHE A 259 18.47 8.83 -0.40
CA PHE A 259 17.27 9.11 -1.20
C PHE A 259 16.87 10.60 -1.18
N TRP A 260 17.16 11.34 -0.09
CA TRP A 260 16.81 12.76 0.01
C TRP A 260 17.42 13.62 -1.09
N HIS A 261 18.62 13.27 -1.52
CA HIS A 261 19.41 14.08 -2.46
C HIS A 261 19.60 13.44 -3.82
N HIS A 262 19.07 12.22 -4.03
CA HIS A 262 19.23 11.51 -5.29
C HIS A 262 18.40 12.17 -6.41
N PRO A 263 18.99 12.65 -7.51
CA PRO A 263 18.31 13.48 -8.51
C PRO A 263 17.22 12.74 -9.32
N ARG A 264 17.23 11.41 -9.27
CA ARG A 264 16.25 10.55 -9.98
C ARG A 264 15.22 9.92 -9.06
N ILE A 265 15.16 10.34 -7.78
CA ILE A 265 14.17 9.86 -6.82
C ILE A 265 13.21 11.00 -6.48
N THR A 266 11.93 10.71 -6.59
CA THR A 266 10.85 11.52 -6.02
C THR A 266 10.32 10.77 -4.81
N LEU A 267 10.20 11.44 -3.67
CA LEU A 267 9.70 10.81 -2.45
C LEU A 267 8.59 11.62 -1.79
N THR A 268 7.67 10.90 -1.14
CA THR A 268 6.61 11.44 -0.31
C THR A 268 6.55 10.67 1.02
N PRO A 269 6.11 11.29 2.12
CA PRO A 269 6.21 10.69 3.45
C PRO A 269 5.00 9.80 3.79
N HIS A 270 4.83 8.68 3.07
CA HIS A 270 3.77 7.68 3.25
C HIS A 270 2.36 8.28 3.22
N THR A 271 2.08 9.00 2.12
CA THR A 271 0.85 9.78 1.92
C THR A 271 0.11 9.45 0.63
N SER A 272 0.56 8.43 -0.11
CA SER A 272 -0.07 8.01 -1.38
C SER A 272 -1.55 7.64 -1.23
N ALA A 273 -1.92 7.12 -0.05
CA ALA A 273 -3.31 6.97 0.35
C ALA A 273 -3.41 6.95 1.88
N VAL A 274 -4.28 7.77 2.42
CA VAL A 274 -4.61 7.80 3.85
C VAL A 274 -5.99 7.20 4.08
N THR A 275 -6.17 6.57 5.23
CA THR A 275 -7.46 6.04 5.65
C THR A 275 -8.46 7.18 5.85
N VAL A 276 -9.59 7.14 5.17
CA VAL A 276 -10.69 8.11 5.32
C VAL A 276 -11.60 7.63 6.45
N VAL A 277 -11.83 8.49 7.46
CA VAL A 277 -12.54 8.11 8.67
C VAL A 277 -13.98 7.63 8.36
N GLU A 278 -14.72 8.39 7.56
CA GLU A 278 -16.10 8.10 7.19
C GLU A 278 -16.23 6.76 6.47
N ASP A 279 -15.41 6.51 5.46
CA ASP A 279 -15.41 5.27 4.68
C ASP A 279 -14.97 4.07 5.52
N SER A 280 -13.99 4.28 6.40
CA SER A 280 -13.50 3.27 7.32
C SER A 280 -14.57 2.84 8.31
N ILE A 281 -15.29 3.81 8.87
CA ILE A 281 -16.40 3.55 9.80
C ILE A 281 -17.52 2.80 9.07
N ALA A 282 -17.90 3.23 7.87
CA ALA A 282 -18.92 2.56 7.08
C ALA A 282 -18.54 1.08 6.84
N GLN A 283 -17.29 0.82 6.48
CA GLN A 283 -16.80 -0.55 6.25
C GLN A 283 -16.74 -1.38 7.54
N VAL A 284 -16.22 -0.82 8.64
CA VAL A 284 -16.16 -1.51 9.94
C VAL A 284 -17.57 -1.82 10.45
N VAL A 285 -18.49 -0.87 10.38
CA VAL A 285 -19.87 -1.04 10.85
C VAL A 285 -20.63 -2.10 10.04
N ASP A 286 -20.45 -2.09 8.70
CA ASP A 286 -21.04 -3.15 7.86
C ASP A 286 -20.50 -4.54 8.27
N LYS A 287 -19.19 -4.68 8.42
CA LYS A 287 -18.56 -5.94 8.82
C LYS A 287 -19.00 -6.38 10.23
N ILE A 288 -19.10 -5.47 11.20
CA ILE A 288 -19.63 -5.78 12.54
C ILE A 288 -21.07 -6.29 12.43
N ARG A 289 -21.94 -5.59 11.70
CA ARG A 289 -23.34 -6.01 11.52
C ARG A 289 -23.45 -7.38 10.87
N ARG A 290 -22.61 -7.68 9.91
CA ARG A 290 -22.56 -9.03 9.27
C ARG A 290 -22.11 -10.09 10.27
N LEU A 291 -21.06 -9.85 11.04
CA LEU A 291 -20.60 -10.76 12.10
C LEU A 291 -21.68 -11.02 13.15
N GLU A 292 -22.42 -9.99 13.55
CA GLU A 292 -23.57 -10.14 14.49
C GLU A 292 -24.67 -11.05 13.94
N ARG A 293 -24.85 -11.10 12.62
CA ARG A 293 -25.78 -12.02 11.95
C ARG A 293 -25.19 -13.38 11.60
N GLY A 294 -23.92 -13.64 11.95
CA GLY A 294 -23.21 -14.87 11.58
C GLY A 294 -22.86 -14.96 10.09
N GLU A 295 -22.85 -13.84 9.37
CA GLU A 295 -22.51 -13.77 7.96
C GLU A 295 -20.98 -13.66 7.75
N PRO A 296 -20.45 -14.22 6.64
CA PRO A 296 -19.04 -14.08 6.33
C PRO A 296 -18.67 -12.62 6.00
N VAL A 297 -17.43 -12.25 6.36
CA VAL A 297 -16.85 -10.93 6.04
C VAL A 297 -15.55 -11.11 5.25
N THR A 298 -15.24 -10.12 4.42
CA THR A 298 -13.98 -10.05 3.67
C THR A 298 -12.88 -9.38 4.50
N GLY A 299 -11.62 -9.46 4.05
CA GLY A 299 -10.48 -8.85 4.74
C GLY A 299 -10.01 -9.60 5.98
N VAL A 300 -10.45 -10.84 6.18
CA VAL A 300 -9.94 -11.70 7.26
C VAL A 300 -8.48 -12.03 6.97
N VAL A 301 -7.62 -11.71 7.93
CA VAL A 301 -6.18 -11.88 7.82
C VAL A 301 -5.77 -13.32 8.06
N ASP A 302 -5.04 -13.89 7.13
CA ASP A 302 -4.33 -15.16 7.33
C ASP A 302 -3.02 -14.87 8.08
N ARG A 303 -2.98 -15.21 9.36
CA ARG A 303 -1.81 -14.95 10.22
C ARG A 303 -0.54 -15.67 9.74
N ALA A 304 -0.67 -16.83 9.12
CA ALA A 304 0.46 -17.60 8.61
C ALA A 304 1.06 -16.96 7.34
N ARG A 305 0.21 -16.32 6.53
CA ARG A 305 0.63 -15.59 5.33
C ARG A 305 1.08 -14.16 5.63
N GLY A 306 0.62 -13.58 6.75
CA GLY A 306 0.94 -12.22 7.17
C GLY A 306 0.12 -11.11 6.47
N TYR A 307 -1.02 -11.47 5.83
CA TYR A 307 -1.90 -10.49 5.17
C TYR A 307 -3.33 -11.02 4.98
#